data_7b3493065d3a305a308d38a18c793bf4
#
_entry.id   7b3493065d3a305a308d38a18c793bf4
#
_cell.length_a   1.000
_cell.length_b   1.000
_cell.length_c   1.000
_cell.angle_alpha   90.00
_cell.angle_beta   90.00
_cell.angle_gamma   90.00
#
_symmetry.space_group_name_H-M   'P 1'
#
loop_
_entity.id
_entity.type
_entity.pdbx_description
1 polymer ?
#
loop_
_entity_poly.entity_id
_entity_poly.type
_entity_poly.pdbx_seq_one_letter_code
_entity_poly.pdbx_strand_id
1 'polypeptide(L)'
;KRIWKKALLLVQFVATGFLVTMLVFVARQYTFMVNDRPGYAYENLAYCGLAGVDSTSRAKILDEVMRLPGVAAATTVYQLPFEHASGNNILLPGGTQELFNIADLYWVGNGYLDMMEIPVIQGRSFTENVTNSREVMVDRRFVEKMKLVAGWTDDVVGKDICVTEHSKWNEEPFTICGVYENIRLGGISNQDMRPSVLFYAHKPMYTLQVKFHELTNDNMARLQQKISETFPDRELSAISFRSEIMDLYKDSRQFRDSVMIGGLVTLLVTLIGLIGYTNDEVSRRRKEIAVRRVNGATLWDILRLFIKDIGYICIYAVILGGGIAYFVLQKWQ
;
A
#
# COMPACT_ATOMS: atom_id res chain seq x y z
N LYS A 1 -46.33 22.36 10.45
CA LYS A 1 -46.17 21.19 9.49
C LYS A 1 -45.17 21.43 8.34
N ARG A 2 -45.05 22.64 7.77
CA ARG A 2 -44.14 22.96 6.64
C ARG A 2 -42.66 22.91 7.07
N ILE A 3 -42.34 23.41 8.26
CA ILE A 3 -40.98 23.49 8.79
C ILE A 3 -40.38 22.09 8.99
N TRP A 4 -41.16 21.15 9.54
CA TRP A 4 -40.70 19.78 9.76
C TRP A 4 -40.34 19.02 8.45
N LYS A 5 -41.13 19.22 7.38
CA LYS A 5 -40.84 18.58 6.08
C LYS A 5 -39.58 19.15 5.44
N LYS A 6 -39.37 20.46 5.52
CA LYS A 6 -38.13 21.11 5.03
C LYS A 6 -36.92 20.71 5.89
N ALA A 7 -37.10 20.60 7.21
CA ALA A 7 -36.03 20.13 8.10
C ALA A 7 -35.66 18.67 7.80
N LEU A 8 -36.63 17.79 7.60
CA LEU A 8 -36.38 16.40 7.23
C LEU A 8 -35.63 16.30 5.89
N LEU A 9 -36.06 17.06 4.88
CA LEU A 9 -35.41 17.11 3.58
C LEU A 9 -33.97 17.65 3.70
N LEU A 10 -33.76 18.70 4.50
CA LEU A 10 -32.42 19.23 4.79
C LEU A 10 -31.52 18.17 5.40
N VAL A 11 -31.98 17.45 6.41
CA VAL A 11 -31.22 16.38 7.07
C VAL A 11 -30.83 15.27 6.07
N GLN A 12 -31.80 14.87 5.21
CA GLN A 12 -31.53 13.87 4.16
C GLN A 12 -30.47 14.35 3.17
N PHE A 13 -30.54 15.59 2.70
CA PHE A 13 -29.54 16.16 1.81
C PHE A 13 -28.18 16.34 2.48
N VAL A 14 -28.12 16.72 3.77
CA VAL A 14 -26.88 16.80 4.53
C VAL A 14 -26.23 15.41 4.66
N ALA A 15 -27.01 14.38 5.00
CA ALA A 15 -26.53 13.02 5.08
C ALA A 15 -26.01 12.53 3.71
N THR A 16 -26.73 12.81 2.63
CA THR A 16 -26.29 12.46 1.26
C THR A 16 -25.01 13.21 0.89
N GLY A 17 -24.92 14.52 1.13
CA GLY A 17 -23.74 15.33 0.87
C GLY A 17 -22.52 14.84 1.65
N PHE A 18 -22.71 14.49 2.92
CA PHE A 18 -21.67 13.87 3.75
C PHE A 18 -21.16 12.56 3.13
N LEU A 19 -22.06 11.61 2.82
CA LEU A 19 -21.67 10.31 2.29
C LEU A 19 -21.05 10.38 0.89
N VAL A 20 -21.53 11.28 0.02
CA VAL A 20 -20.92 11.49 -1.30
C VAL A 20 -19.50 12.06 -1.16
N THR A 21 -19.30 13.01 -0.25
CA THR A 21 -17.96 13.57 0.01
C THR A 21 -17.03 12.51 0.56
N MET A 22 -17.48 11.71 1.52
CA MET A 22 -16.73 10.58 2.07
C MET A 22 -16.38 9.56 0.97
N LEU A 23 -17.32 9.20 0.11
CA LEU A 23 -17.10 8.27 -0.99
C LEU A 23 -16.03 8.75 -1.95
N VAL A 24 -16.08 10.02 -2.37
CA VAL A 24 -15.08 10.61 -3.28
C VAL A 24 -13.68 10.57 -2.65
N PHE A 25 -13.59 10.92 -1.38
CA PHE A 25 -12.31 10.92 -0.65
C PHE A 25 -11.76 9.50 -0.51
N VAL A 26 -12.56 8.56 0.00
CA VAL A 26 -12.15 7.17 0.23
C VAL A 26 -11.82 6.46 -1.09
N ALA A 27 -12.57 6.73 -2.16
CA ALA A 27 -12.26 6.19 -3.48
C ALA A 27 -10.92 6.72 -4.02
N ARG A 28 -10.64 8.01 -3.86
CA ARG A 28 -9.34 8.61 -4.23
C ARG A 28 -8.20 8.03 -3.41
N GLN A 29 -8.37 7.92 -2.10
CA GLN A 29 -7.37 7.34 -1.21
C GLN A 29 -7.08 5.88 -1.59
N TYR A 30 -8.11 5.08 -1.81
CA TYR A 30 -7.95 3.69 -2.25
C TYR A 30 -7.23 3.60 -3.60
N THR A 31 -7.59 4.43 -4.59
CA THR A 31 -6.92 4.47 -5.89
C THR A 31 -5.45 4.87 -5.75
N PHE A 32 -5.14 5.82 -4.88
CA PHE A 32 -3.77 6.19 -4.56
C PHE A 32 -2.99 5.00 -3.98
N MET A 33 -3.57 4.31 -2.98
CA MET A 33 -2.94 3.14 -2.33
C MET A 33 -2.67 1.99 -3.32
N VAL A 34 -3.62 1.68 -4.20
CA VAL A 34 -3.49 0.58 -5.17
C VAL A 34 -2.50 0.89 -6.30
N ASN A 35 -2.39 2.17 -6.70
CA ASN A 35 -1.49 2.62 -7.76
C ASN A 35 -0.13 3.09 -7.23
N ASP A 36 0.08 3.03 -5.93
CA ASP A 36 1.35 3.44 -5.33
C ASP A 36 2.46 2.46 -5.71
N ARG A 37 3.61 3.03 -6.05
CA ARG A 37 4.79 2.26 -6.43
C ARG A 37 5.70 2.11 -5.21
N PRO A 38 5.86 0.89 -4.68
CA PRO A 38 6.68 0.67 -3.49
C PRO A 38 8.20 0.81 -3.74
N GLY A 39 8.61 1.11 -4.97
CA GLY A 39 10.03 1.17 -5.36
C GLY A 39 10.61 -0.18 -5.75
N TYR A 40 9.80 -1.23 -5.80
CA TYR A 40 10.19 -2.57 -6.27
C TYR A 40 9.07 -3.19 -7.12
N ALA A 41 9.43 -4.12 -7.99
CA ALA A 41 8.47 -4.89 -8.77
C ALA A 41 7.76 -5.93 -7.88
N TYR A 42 6.46 -6.14 -8.10
CA TYR A 42 5.68 -7.14 -7.35
C TYR A 42 4.66 -7.90 -8.23
N GLU A 43 4.47 -7.50 -9.47
CA GLU A 43 3.36 -8.04 -10.28
C GLU A 43 3.57 -9.49 -10.73
N ASN A 44 4.80 -9.84 -11.11
CA ASN A 44 5.12 -11.19 -11.60
C ASN A 44 5.89 -12.01 -10.57
N LEU A 45 5.74 -11.69 -9.30
CA LEU A 45 6.42 -12.35 -8.20
C LEU A 45 5.48 -13.25 -7.40
N ALA A 46 6.01 -14.41 -7.01
CA ALA A 46 5.43 -15.29 -6.01
C ALA A 46 6.46 -15.60 -4.93
N TYR A 47 6.00 -16.02 -3.76
CA TYR A 47 6.86 -16.47 -2.67
C TYR A 47 6.29 -17.70 -1.97
N CYS A 48 7.15 -18.40 -1.26
CA CYS A 48 6.78 -19.50 -0.38
C CYS A 48 7.65 -19.46 0.87
N GLY A 49 7.03 -19.44 2.04
CA GLY A 49 7.74 -19.57 3.31
C GLY A 49 8.31 -20.97 3.48
N LEU A 50 9.61 -21.08 3.77
CA LEU A 50 10.35 -22.33 3.98
C LEU A 50 10.78 -22.48 5.45
N ALA A 51 10.03 -21.94 6.39
CA ALA A 51 10.32 -22.05 7.81
C ALA A 51 10.38 -23.53 8.24
N GLY A 52 11.42 -23.88 9.01
CA GLY A 52 11.66 -25.26 9.45
C GLY A 52 12.19 -26.21 8.36
N VAL A 53 12.42 -25.76 7.13
CA VAL A 53 13.13 -26.50 6.09
C VAL A 53 14.65 -26.31 6.29
N ASP A 54 15.43 -27.37 6.19
CA ASP A 54 16.88 -27.29 6.29
C ASP A 54 17.52 -26.60 5.08
N SER A 55 18.76 -26.10 5.24
CA SER A 55 19.44 -25.32 4.21
C SER A 55 19.69 -26.09 2.91
N THR A 56 19.94 -27.38 2.98
CA THR A 56 20.19 -28.24 1.80
C THR A 56 18.92 -28.39 0.99
N SER A 57 17.81 -28.67 1.66
CA SER A 57 16.49 -28.77 1.03
C SER A 57 16.01 -27.43 0.44
N ARG A 58 16.35 -26.32 1.09
CA ARG A 58 16.09 -24.96 0.53
C ARG A 58 16.93 -24.69 -0.73
N ALA A 59 18.18 -25.11 -0.76
CA ALA A 59 19.01 -25.01 -1.97
C ALA A 59 18.43 -25.88 -3.11
N LYS A 60 18.01 -27.10 -2.79
CA LYS A 60 17.42 -28.01 -3.77
C LYS A 60 16.16 -27.43 -4.41
N ILE A 61 15.21 -26.94 -3.61
CA ILE A 61 13.96 -26.35 -4.17
C ILE A 61 14.26 -25.10 -5.01
N LEU A 62 15.23 -24.27 -4.62
CA LEU A 62 15.64 -23.12 -5.40
C LEU A 62 16.13 -23.55 -6.80
N ASP A 63 17.00 -24.56 -6.87
CA ASP A 63 17.51 -25.09 -8.14
C ASP A 63 16.42 -25.74 -9.00
N GLU A 64 15.49 -26.45 -8.39
CA GLU A 64 14.37 -27.08 -9.10
C GLU A 64 13.39 -26.05 -9.66
N VAL A 65 13.09 -24.99 -8.90
CA VAL A 65 12.20 -23.92 -9.33
C VAL A 65 12.80 -23.09 -10.46
N MET A 66 14.10 -22.84 -10.44
CA MET A 66 14.80 -22.17 -11.55
C MET A 66 14.68 -22.91 -12.89
N ARG A 67 14.41 -24.21 -12.88
CA ARG A 67 14.22 -25.04 -14.09
C ARG A 67 12.78 -25.12 -14.56
N LEU A 68 11.82 -24.54 -13.82
CA LEU A 68 10.41 -24.55 -14.22
C LEU A 68 10.18 -23.64 -15.43
N PRO A 69 9.38 -24.08 -16.41
CA PRO A 69 8.98 -23.23 -17.50
C PRO A 69 8.28 -21.96 -17.02
N GLY A 70 8.63 -20.81 -17.59
CA GLY A 70 8.05 -19.52 -17.26
C GLY A 70 8.71 -18.79 -16.09
N VAL A 71 9.62 -19.43 -15.36
CA VAL A 71 10.42 -18.78 -14.31
C VAL A 71 11.53 -17.97 -14.96
N ALA A 72 11.60 -16.68 -14.62
CA ALA A 72 12.62 -15.75 -15.08
C ALA A 72 13.81 -15.69 -14.11
N ALA A 73 13.54 -15.73 -12.80
CA ALA A 73 14.53 -15.72 -11.73
C ALA A 73 13.94 -16.30 -10.45
N ALA A 74 14.78 -16.81 -9.58
CA ALA A 74 14.42 -17.17 -8.22
C ALA A 74 15.57 -16.87 -7.26
N THR A 75 15.24 -16.54 -6.04
CA THR A 75 16.21 -16.32 -4.96
C THR A 75 15.58 -16.67 -3.62
N THR A 76 16.36 -16.58 -2.56
CA THR A 76 15.83 -16.74 -1.19
C THR A 76 16.15 -15.52 -0.37
N VAL A 77 15.24 -15.16 0.53
CA VAL A 77 15.39 -14.00 1.42
C VAL A 77 14.98 -14.37 2.84
N TYR A 78 15.47 -13.61 3.80
CA TYR A 78 15.02 -13.78 5.19
C TYR A 78 13.64 -13.15 5.39
N GLN A 79 13.44 -11.94 4.90
CA GLN A 79 12.22 -11.15 5.10
C GLN A 79 11.76 -10.48 3.80
N LEU A 80 10.45 -10.34 3.65
CA LEU A 80 9.82 -9.67 2.52
C LEU A 80 9.68 -8.15 2.80
N PRO A 81 9.76 -7.29 1.78
CA PRO A 81 9.78 -5.84 1.98
C PRO A 81 8.46 -5.28 2.53
N PHE A 82 7.34 -5.97 2.42
CA PHE A 82 6.05 -5.56 2.99
C PHE A 82 5.84 -6.03 4.44
N GLU A 83 6.77 -6.80 5.00
CA GLU A 83 6.76 -7.21 6.39
C GLU A 83 7.46 -6.17 7.28
N HIS A 84 7.06 -6.12 8.54
CA HIS A 84 7.74 -5.28 9.52
C HIS A 84 9.07 -5.88 9.94
N ALA A 85 10.14 -5.08 9.88
CA ALA A 85 11.44 -5.45 10.42
C ALA A 85 11.63 -4.89 11.84
N SER A 86 12.14 -5.69 12.76
CA SER A 86 12.91 -5.17 13.89
C SER A 86 14.15 -4.45 13.36
N GLY A 87 14.96 -3.86 14.19
CA GLY A 87 16.11 -3.15 13.66
C GLY A 87 17.25 -3.10 14.66
N ASN A 88 18.43 -2.91 14.13
CA ASN A 88 19.65 -2.74 14.85
C ASN A 88 20.21 -1.32 14.67
N ASN A 89 21.18 -0.95 15.49
CA ASN A 89 21.78 0.37 15.41
C ASN A 89 23.09 0.33 14.63
N ILE A 90 23.38 1.42 13.93
CA ILE A 90 24.62 1.64 13.21
C ILE A 90 25.65 2.27 14.16
N LEU A 91 26.89 1.78 14.09
CA LEU A 91 28.05 2.35 14.72
C LEU A 91 29.17 2.51 13.69
N LEU A 92 30.11 3.40 13.96
CA LEU A 92 31.36 3.44 13.20
C LEU A 92 32.35 2.40 13.77
N PRO A 93 33.24 1.81 12.94
CA PRO A 93 34.28 0.88 13.42
C PRO A 93 35.12 1.48 14.58
N GLY A 94 35.22 0.71 15.63
CA GLY A 94 35.94 1.17 16.86
C GLY A 94 35.17 2.20 17.70
N GLY A 95 33.99 2.64 17.26
CA GLY A 95 33.11 3.53 18.01
C GLY A 95 32.24 2.79 19.02
N THR A 96 31.83 3.47 20.06
CA THR A 96 30.87 2.95 21.07
C THR A 96 29.51 3.66 20.99
N GLN A 97 29.45 4.74 20.20
CA GLN A 97 28.24 5.53 20.05
C GLN A 97 27.36 4.95 18.96
N GLU A 98 26.10 4.60 19.29
CA GLU A 98 25.08 4.27 18.37
C GLU A 98 24.58 5.53 17.64
N LEU A 99 24.58 5.51 16.31
CA LEU A 99 24.22 6.66 15.49
C LEU A 99 22.73 6.74 15.22
N PHE A 100 22.16 5.66 14.71
CA PHE A 100 20.72 5.55 14.42
C PHE A 100 20.30 4.09 14.19
N ASN A 101 19.00 3.86 14.29
CA ASN A 101 18.39 2.55 14.04
C ASN A 101 18.07 2.36 12.54
N ILE A 102 18.25 1.15 12.05
CA ILE A 102 18.00 0.73 10.67
C ILE A 102 16.99 -0.41 10.63
N ALA A 103 16.36 -0.59 9.47
CA ALA A 103 15.65 -1.81 9.12
C ALA A 103 16.67 -2.79 8.50
N ASP A 104 16.98 -3.89 9.17
CA ASP A 104 18.15 -4.72 8.87
C ASP A 104 17.90 -6.21 8.65
N LEU A 105 16.68 -6.68 8.76
CA LEU A 105 16.39 -8.11 8.60
C LEU A 105 16.36 -8.58 7.12
N TYR A 106 16.93 -7.80 6.22
CA TYR A 106 16.90 -8.08 4.78
C TYR A 106 18.19 -8.79 4.33
N TRP A 107 18.30 -10.07 4.71
CA TRP A 107 19.29 -10.98 4.17
C TRP A 107 18.76 -11.51 2.84
N VAL A 108 19.47 -11.20 1.76
CA VAL A 108 19.02 -11.48 0.40
C VAL A 108 20.01 -12.35 -0.34
N GLY A 109 19.50 -13.23 -1.16
CA GLY A 109 20.31 -14.07 -2.04
C GLY A 109 20.72 -13.36 -3.31
N ASN A 110 21.40 -14.11 -4.17
CA ASN A 110 21.89 -13.61 -5.44
C ASN A 110 20.76 -13.10 -6.36
N GLY A 111 21.05 -12.05 -7.12
CA GLY A 111 20.14 -11.48 -8.11
C GLY A 111 18.88 -10.80 -7.53
N TYR A 112 18.81 -10.61 -6.20
CA TYR A 112 17.62 -10.05 -5.54
C TYR A 112 17.23 -8.68 -6.10
N LEU A 113 18.19 -7.74 -6.21
CA LEU A 113 17.92 -6.37 -6.67
C LEU A 113 17.42 -6.35 -8.12
N ASP A 114 18.04 -7.14 -9.00
CA ASP A 114 17.63 -7.24 -10.40
C ASP A 114 16.24 -7.89 -10.52
N MET A 115 16.00 -8.94 -9.75
CA MET A 115 14.69 -9.61 -9.68
C MET A 115 13.58 -8.68 -9.21
N MET A 116 13.87 -7.86 -8.19
CA MET A 116 12.94 -6.88 -7.63
C MET A 116 12.90 -5.56 -8.41
N GLU A 117 13.73 -5.41 -9.45
CA GLU A 117 13.86 -4.18 -10.25
C GLU A 117 14.20 -2.94 -9.40
N ILE A 118 15.02 -3.15 -8.36
CA ILE A 118 15.48 -2.08 -7.48
C ILE A 118 16.75 -1.46 -8.07
N PRO A 119 16.75 -0.17 -8.45
CA PRO A 119 17.93 0.45 -9.07
C PRO A 119 19.10 0.58 -8.08
N VAL A 120 20.29 0.16 -8.51
CA VAL A 120 21.56 0.50 -7.86
C VAL A 120 21.99 1.87 -8.36
N ILE A 121 22.10 2.84 -7.46
CA ILE A 121 22.41 4.25 -7.80
C ILE A 121 23.86 4.62 -7.60
N GLN A 122 24.62 3.83 -6.83
CA GLN A 122 26.05 4.01 -6.62
C GLN A 122 26.72 2.66 -6.31
N GLY A 123 27.93 2.48 -6.76
CA GLY A 123 28.67 1.24 -6.55
C GLY A 123 28.15 0.07 -7.38
N ARG A 124 28.06 -1.10 -6.77
CA ARG A 124 27.64 -2.35 -7.42
C ARG A 124 26.73 -3.18 -6.52
N SER A 125 26.02 -4.14 -7.11
CA SER A 125 25.32 -5.20 -6.39
C SER A 125 26.32 -6.19 -5.76
N PHE A 126 25.84 -7.13 -4.97
CA PHE A 126 26.64 -8.19 -4.37
C PHE A 126 27.32 -9.04 -5.45
N THR A 127 28.52 -9.53 -5.13
CA THR A 127 29.30 -10.40 -6.00
C THR A 127 29.13 -11.85 -5.58
N GLU A 128 28.72 -12.72 -6.48
CA GLU A 128 28.30 -14.10 -6.21
C GLU A 128 29.35 -15.00 -5.55
N ASN A 129 30.63 -14.76 -5.82
CA ASN A 129 31.69 -15.72 -5.52
C ASN A 129 32.64 -15.32 -4.37
N VAL A 130 32.28 -14.31 -3.57
CA VAL A 130 33.12 -13.91 -2.45
C VAL A 130 32.67 -14.66 -1.19
N THR A 131 33.21 -15.85 -1.02
CA THR A 131 33.06 -16.65 0.20
C THR A 131 33.67 -15.88 1.37
N ASN A 132 32.90 -15.26 2.23
CA ASN A 132 33.25 -14.44 3.38
C ASN A 132 33.36 -12.92 3.17
N SER A 133 32.82 -12.35 2.11
CA SER A 133 32.71 -10.90 2.05
C SER A 133 31.65 -10.42 3.04
N ARG A 134 32.04 -9.57 3.95
CA ARG A 134 31.15 -8.82 4.82
C ARG A 134 30.71 -7.54 4.09
N GLU A 135 29.99 -7.72 2.98
CA GLU A 135 29.47 -6.61 2.19
C GLU A 135 28.01 -6.34 2.53
N VAL A 136 27.66 -5.07 2.50
CA VAL A 136 26.28 -4.60 2.64
C VAL A 136 25.95 -3.60 1.55
N MET A 137 24.68 -3.51 1.22
CA MET A 137 24.14 -2.42 0.43
C MET A 137 23.21 -1.59 1.30
N VAL A 138 23.22 -0.29 1.09
CA VAL A 138 22.43 0.66 1.88
C VAL A 138 21.48 1.44 0.97
N ASP A 139 20.35 1.89 1.50
CA ASP A 139 19.44 2.74 0.73
C ASP A 139 19.89 4.21 0.73
N ARG A 140 19.27 5.03 -0.12
CA ARG A 140 19.54 6.47 -0.19
C ARG A 140 19.30 7.16 1.16
N ARG A 141 18.29 6.75 1.94
CA ARG A 141 18.00 7.30 3.28
C ARG A 141 19.15 7.10 4.22
N PHE A 142 19.87 5.97 4.11
CA PHE A 142 21.07 5.70 4.90
C PHE A 142 22.16 6.74 4.61
N VAL A 143 22.42 7.03 3.35
CA VAL A 143 23.43 8.02 2.93
C VAL A 143 23.09 9.40 3.48
N GLU A 144 21.83 9.82 3.35
CA GLU A 144 21.35 11.11 3.87
C GLU A 144 21.50 11.18 5.40
N LYS A 145 21.18 10.08 6.09
CA LYS A 145 21.31 10.01 7.55
C LYS A 145 22.78 10.10 8.00
N MET A 146 23.68 9.38 7.31
CA MET A 146 25.12 9.42 7.61
C MET A 146 25.77 10.78 7.38
N LYS A 147 25.29 11.54 6.38
CA LYS A 147 25.71 12.95 6.19
C LYS A 147 25.38 13.80 7.42
N LEU A 148 24.20 13.62 7.98
CA LEU A 148 23.72 14.42 9.11
C LEU A 148 24.42 14.07 10.42
N VAL A 149 24.67 12.76 10.68
CA VAL A 149 25.13 12.30 11.99
C VAL A 149 26.64 12.05 12.06
N ALA A 150 27.28 11.73 10.93
CA ALA A 150 28.69 11.40 10.85
C ALA A 150 29.50 12.32 9.92
N GLY A 151 28.85 13.31 9.29
CA GLY A 151 29.50 14.25 8.37
C GLY A 151 30.03 13.59 7.09
N TRP A 152 29.48 12.46 6.67
CA TRP A 152 29.89 11.79 5.45
C TRP A 152 29.50 12.61 4.21
N THR A 153 30.22 12.38 3.11
CA THR A 153 29.87 12.90 1.79
C THR A 153 28.92 11.92 1.08
N ASP A 154 28.54 12.22 -0.16
CA ASP A 154 27.72 11.33 -1.00
C ASP A 154 28.42 10.02 -1.35
N ASP A 155 29.77 10.03 -1.39
CA ASP A 155 30.55 8.83 -1.64
C ASP A 155 30.68 8.00 -0.36
N VAL A 156 29.90 6.93 -0.29
CA VAL A 156 29.85 6.01 0.86
C VAL A 156 30.38 4.62 0.51
N VAL A 157 30.55 4.31 -0.78
CA VAL A 157 31.06 3.01 -1.24
C VAL A 157 32.47 2.78 -0.76
N GLY A 158 32.74 1.59 -0.22
CA GLY A 158 34.03 1.22 0.36
C GLY A 158 34.21 1.66 1.82
N LYS A 159 33.25 2.38 2.41
CA LYS A 159 33.30 2.70 3.85
C LYS A 159 32.75 1.56 4.69
N ASP A 160 33.29 1.45 5.89
CA ASP A 160 32.93 0.41 6.84
C ASP A 160 31.94 0.92 7.89
N ILE A 161 31.01 0.04 8.24
CA ILE A 161 30.02 0.25 9.31
C ILE A 161 29.94 -0.98 10.20
N CYS A 162 29.56 -0.78 11.44
CA CYS A 162 29.19 -1.86 12.35
C CYS A 162 27.68 -1.80 12.61
N VAL A 163 27.07 -2.98 12.74
CA VAL A 163 25.65 -3.14 13.05
C VAL A 163 25.54 -3.95 14.33
N THR A 164 24.84 -3.42 15.35
CA THR A 164 24.60 -4.13 16.61
C THR A 164 24.02 -5.52 16.32
N GLU A 165 24.35 -6.53 17.11
CA GLU A 165 24.00 -7.95 16.92
C GLU A 165 24.64 -8.65 15.71
N HIS A 166 24.96 -7.94 14.62
CA HIS A 166 25.59 -8.53 13.43
C HIS A 166 27.12 -8.33 13.41
N SER A 167 27.63 -7.32 14.12
CA SER A 167 29.05 -7.07 14.32
C SER A 167 29.42 -7.41 15.75
N LYS A 168 30.24 -8.45 15.96
CA LYS A 168 30.70 -8.81 17.30
C LYS A 168 31.51 -7.64 17.92
N TRP A 169 30.91 -6.94 18.87
CA TRP A 169 31.55 -5.85 19.63
C TRP A 169 32.30 -4.82 18.77
N ASN A 170 31.80 -4.49 17.55
CA ASN A 170 32.48 -3.60 16.59
C ASN A 170 33.80 -4.11 16.01
N GLU A 171 34.14 -5.36 16.19
CA GLU A 171 35.38 -5.95 15.68
C GLU A 171 35.24 -6.49 14.23
N GLU A 172 33.99 -6.69 13.76
CA GLU A 172 33.74 -7.24 12.43
C GLU A 172 32.85 -6.26 11.62
N PRO A 173 33.44 -5.23 10.99
CA PRO A 173 32.70 -4.29 10.20
C PRO A 173 32.15 -4.91 8.92
N PHE A 174 31.13 -4.27 8.37
CA PHE A 174 30.61 -4.50 7.03
C PHE A 174 31.06 -3.37 6.11
N THR A 175 31.49 -3.71 4.90
CA THR A 175 31.88 -2.72 3.88
C THR A 175 30.70 -2.44 2.96
N ILE A 176 30.39 -1.18 2.75
CA ILE A 176 29.34 -0.76 1.82
C ILE A 176 29.82 -0.98 0.38
N CYS A 177 29.21 -1.90 -0.36
CA CYS A 177 29.54 -2.18 -1.77
C CYS A 177 28.69 -1.40 -2.76
N GLY A 178 27.52 -0.93 -2.35
CA GLY A 178 26.62 -0.16 -3.20
C GLY A 178 25.49 0.53 -2.45
N VAL A 179 24.87 1.44 -3.18
CA VAL A 179 23.68 2.18 -2.71
C VAL A 179 22.54 1.89 -3.65
N TYR A 180 21.38 1.55 -3.13
CA TYR A 180 20.16 1.33 -3.91
C TYR A 180 19.11 2.42 -3.67
N GLU A 181 18.18 2.54 -4.60
CA GLU A 181 17.08 3.52 -4.49
C GLU A 181 16.13 3.13 -3.36
N ASN A 182 15.54 4.13 -2.71
CA ASN A 182 14.62 3.90 -1.61
C ASN A 182 13.45 3.00 -2.02
N ILE A 183 13.19 1.99 -1.21
CA ILE A 183 12.01 1.16 -1.32
C ILE A 183 11.10 1.41 -0.11
N ARG A 184 9.81 1.13 -0.30
CA ARG A 184 8.88 1.14 0.83
C ARG A 184 8.98 -0.18 1.59
N LEU A 185 9.15 -0.06 2.89
CA LEU A 185 9.14 -1.16 3.85
C LEU A 185 7.81 -1.13 4.61
N GLY A 186 7.14 -2.28 4.70
CA GLY A 186 5.81 -2.36 5.30
C GLY A 186 4.68 -1.88 4.37
N GLY A 187 3.48 -1.75 4.93
CA GLY A 187 2.31 -1.22 4.24
C GLY A 187 2.31 0.31 4.14
N ILE A 188 1.42 0.89 3.31
CA ILE A 188 1.29 2.35 3.17
C ILE A 188 0.94 3.03 4.50
N SER A 189 0.06 2.42 5.29
CA SER A 189 -0.43 2.99 6.55
C SER A 189 0.57 2.91 7.69
N ASN A 190 1.57 2.04 7.58
CA ASN A 190 2.56 1.76 8.61
C ASN A 190 3.95 1.58 8.01
N GLN A 191 4.29 2.45 7.07
CA GLN A 191 5.59 2.45 6.40
C GLN A 191 6.72 2.64 7.40
N ASP A 192 7.72 1.77 7.32
CA ASP A 192 8.96 1.95 8.04
C ASP A 192 9.84 2.98 7.31
N MET A 193 10.04 4.11 7.94
CA MET A 193 10.83 5.23 7.40
C MET A 193 12.30 5.16 7.77
N ARG A 194 12.72 4.13 8.52
CA ARG A 194 14.14 3.94 8.85
C ARG A 194 14.95 3.65 7.58
N PRO A 195 16.23 4.04 7.56
CA PRO A 195 17.15 3.54 6.54
C PRO A 195 17.18 2.02 6.52
N SER A 196 17.31 1.42 5.35
CA SER A 196 17.40 -0.04 5.21
C SER A 196 18.80 -0.48 4.75
N VAL A 197 19.20 -1.64 5.24
CA VAL A 197 20.47 -2.28 4.90
C VAL A 197 20.17 -3.69 4.41
N LEU A 198 20.70 -4.02 3.23
CA LEU A 198 20.67 -5.37 2.68
C LEU A 198 21.98 -6.08 3.02
N PHE A 199 21.87 -7.30 3.51
CA PHE A 199 22.99 -8.21 3.77
C PHE A 199 22.98 -9.33 2.76
N TYR A 200 24.16 -9.76 2.32
CA TYR A 200 24.26 -10.90 1.42
C TYR A 200 24.11 -12.22 2.20
N ALA A 201 23.18 -13.05 1.76
CA ALA A 201 22.93 -14.36 2.32
C ALA A 201 23.79 -15.43 1.63
N HIS A 202 24.83 -15.92 2.27
CA HIS A 202 25.69 -17.00 1.75
C HIS A 202 25.02 -18.38 1.74
N LYS A 203 23.87 -18.53 2.40
CA LYS A 203 23.06 -19.74 2.45
C LYS A 203 21.62 -19.41 2.13
N PRO A 204 20.88 -20.34 1.52
CA PRO A 204 19.47 -20.13 1.25
C PRO A 204 18.67 -19.77 2.50
N MET A 205 17.94 -18.67 2.45
CA MET A 205 17.13 -18.13 3.52
C MET A 205 15.75 -18.79 3.59
N TYR A 206 14.90 -18.30 4.46
CA TYR A 206 13.65 -18.96 4.86
C TYR A 206 12.45 -18.68 3.96
N THR A 207 12.59 -17.78 2.98
CA THR A 207 11.53 -17.45 2.05
C THR A 207 12.06 -17.55 0.62
N LEU A 208 11.48 -18.46 -0.14
CA LEU A 208 11.70 -18.60 -1.58
C LEU A 208 10.93 -17.50 -2.30
N GLN A 209 11.60 -16.74 -3.16
CA GLN A 209 10.97 -15.78 -4.07
C GLN A 209 11.20 -16.22 -5.51
N VAL A 210 10.16 -16.13 -6.33
CA VAL A 210 10.16 -16.57 -7.72
C VAL A 210 9.58 -15.47 -8.59
N LYS A 211 10.33 -15.03 -9.60
CA LYS A 211 9.87 -14.13 -10.65
C LYS A 211 9.52 -14.94 -11.89
N PHE A 212 8.33 -14.71 -12.40
CA PHE A 212 7.89 -15.27 -13.68
C PHE A 212 8.03 -14.23 -14.79
N HIS A 213 8.15 -14.68 -16.05
CA HIS A 213 7.96 -13.79 -17.19
C HIS A 213 6.55 -13.25 -17.23
N GLU A 214 5.57 -14.09 -16.87
CA GLU A 214 4.16 -13.73 -16.68
C GLU A 214 3.57 -14.62 -15.60
N LEU A 215 2.95 -14.01 -14.57
CA LEU A 215 2.33 -14.75 -13.49
C LEU A 215 0.92 -15.18 -13.87
N THR A 216 0.81 -16.39 -14.41
CA THR A 216 -0.48 -17.02 -14.75
C THR A 216 -0.89 -18.04 -13.67
N ASN A 217 -2.17 -18.41 -13.66
CA ASN A 217 -2.67 -19.45 -12.76
C ASN A 217 -1.97 -20.80 -13.00
N ASP A 218 -1.60 -21.10 -14.26
CA ASP A 218 -0.87 -22.32 -14.62
C ASP A 218 0.55 -22.32 -14.03
N ASN A 219 1.27 -21.20 -14.14
CA ASN A 219 2.60 -21.04 -13.55
C ASN A 219 2.56 -21.14 -12.01
N MET A 220 1.54 -20.55 -11.37
CA MET A 220 1.33 -20.69 -9.93
C MET A 220 1.02 -22.13 -9.53
N ALA A 221 0.19 -22.84 -10.31
CA ALA A 221 -0.13 -24.24 -10.06
C ALA A 221 1.11 -25.14 -10.19
N ARG A 222 1.95 -24.90 -11.20
CA ARG A 222 3.23 -25.63 -11.38
C ARG A 222 4.20 -25.39 -10.24
N LEU A 223 4.32 -24.12 -9.77
CA LEU A 223 5.13 -23.80 -8.60
C LEU A 223 4.62 -24.53 -7.36
N GLN A 224 3.31 -24.45 -7.10
CA GLN A 224 2.68 -25.14 -5.98
C GLN A 224 2.88 -26.66 -6.05
N GLN A 225 2.70 -27.24 -7.23
CA GLN A 225 2.93 -28.69 -7.44
C GLN A 225 4.39 -29.06 -7.13
N LYS A 226 5.36 -28.27 -7.62
CA LYS A 226 6.78 -28.52 -7.37
C LYS A 226 7.13 -28.43 -5.90
N ILE A 227 6.58 -27.46 -5.17
CA ILE A 227 6.76 -27.31 -3.72
C ILE A 227 6.19 -28.55 -3.00
N SER A 228 4.96 -28.96 -3.35
CA SER A 228 4.30 -30.12 -2.73
C SER A 228 5.01 -31.45 -3.03
N GLU A 229 5.57 -31.62 -4.23
CA GLU A 229 6.38 -32.79 -4.60
C GLU A 229 7.70 -32.82 -3.82
N THR A 230 8.32 -31.68 -3.58
CA THR A 230 9.60 -31.60 -2.86
C THR A 230 9.40 -31.75 -1.35
N PHE A 231 8.27 -31.30 -0.82
CA PHE A 231 7.95 -31.32 0.61
C PHE A 231 6.57 -31.95 0.88
N PRO A 232 6.39 -33.27 0.63
CA PRO A 232 5.07 -33.88 0.73
C PRO A 232 4.51 -33.93 2.17
N ASP A 233 5.38 -33.88 3.17
CA ASP A 233 5.01 -33.90 4.59
C ASP A 233 4.78 -32.50 5.19
N ARG A 234 4.73 -31.45 4.36
CA ARG A 234 4.58 -30.06 4.79
C ARG A 234 3.50 -29.35 4.00
N GLU A 235 2.69 -28.57 4.68
CA GLU A 235 1.71 -27.69 4.07
C GLU A 235 2.37 -26.34 3.73
N LEU A 236 3.11 -26.30 2.62
CA LEU A 236 3.74 -25.08 2.10
C LEU A 236 2.93 -24.57 0.91
N SER A 237 2.68 -23.26 0.90
CA SER A 237 1.86 -22.61 -0.13
C SER A 237 2.63 -21.56 -0.89
N ALA A 238 2.51 -21.58 -2.20
CA ALA A 238 2.96 -20.49 -3.06
C ALA A 238 1.92 -19.36 -3.04
N ILE A 239 2.36 -18.15 -2.76
CA ILE A 239 1.53 -16.96 -2.62
C ILE A 239 2.02 -15.90 -3.61
N SER A 240 1.09 -15.25 -4.32
CA SER A 240 1.41 -14.12 -5.19
C SER A 240 1.72 -12.88 -4.35
N PHE A 241 2.82 -12.18 -4.66
CA PHE A 241 3.15 -10.87 -4.05
C PHE A 241 2.00 -9.87 -4.21
N ARG A 242 1.39 -9.85 -5.40
CA ARG A 242 0.25 -8.97 -5.66
C ARG A 242 -0.93 -9.27 -4.75
N SER A 243 -1.26 -10.55 -4.54
CA SER A 243 -2.38 -10.91 -3.64
C SER A 243 -2.10 -10.47 -2.20
N GLU A 244 -0.88 -10.67 -1.73
CA GLU A 244 -0.47 -10.28 -0.37
C GLU A 244 -0.52 -8.77 -0.18
N ILE A 245 0.04 -8.01 -1.13
CA ILE A 245 -0.03 -6.54 -1.08
C ILE A 245 -1.48 -6.05 -1.14
N MET A 246 -2.34 -6.68 -1.94
CA MET A 246 -3.76 -6.33 -2.00
C MET A 246 -4.51 -6.69 -0.71
N ASP A 247 -4.09 -7.74 -0.01
CA ASP A 247 -4.65 -8.10 1.29
C ASP A 247 -4.29 -7.10 2.39
N LEU A 248 -3.13 -6.43 2.31
CA LEU A 248 -2.80 -5.30 3.20
C LEU A 248 -3.82 -4.15 3.09
N TYR A 249 -4.51 -4.03 1.96
CA TYR A 249 -5.53 -3.00 1.72
C TYR A 249 -6.96 -3.49 1.86
N LYS A 250 -7.16 -4.71 2.34
CA LYS A 250 -8.49 -5.35 2.46
C LYS A 250 -9.45 -4.51 3.31
N ASP A 251 -8.99 -4.04 4.46
CA ASP A 251 -9.82 -3.23 5.36
C ASP A 251 -10.21 -1.89 4.72
N SER A 252 -9.29 -1.23 4.02
CA SER A 252 -9.56 -0.01 3.28
C SER A 252 -10.56 -0.23 2.14
N ARG A 253 -10.47 -1.37 1.47
CA ARG A 253 -11.42 -1.78 0.43
C ARG A 253 -12.81 -2.05 1.01
N GLN A 254 -12.89 -2.80 2.10
CA GLN A 254 -14.17 -3.08 2.79
C GLN A 254 -14.84 -1.79 3.28
N PHE A 255 -14.04 -0.88 3.83
CA PHE A 255 -14.53 0.44 4.24
C PHE A 255 -15.08 1.24 3.07
N ARG A 256 -14.35 1.33 1.94
CA ARG A 256 -14.82 1.98 0.71
C ARG A 256 -16.15 1.38 0.24
N ASP A 257 -16.24 0.06 0.17
CA ASP A 257 -17.43 -0.64 -0.31
C ASP A 257 -18.63 -0.40 0.62
N SER A 258 -18.41 -0.36 1.94
CA SER A 258 -19.43 -0.03 2.94
C SER A 258 -19.94 1.41 2.78
N VAL A 259 -19.05 2.38 2.59
CA VAL A 259 -19.40 3.78 2.34
C VAL A 259 -20.18 3.92 1.02
N MET A 260 -19.80 3.18 -0.02
CA MET A 260 -20.50 3.17 -1.30
C MET A 260 -21.91 2.64 -1.18
N ILE A 261 -22.11 1.51 -0.50
CA ILE A 261 -23.45 0.91 -0.28
C ILE A 261 -24.31 1.86 0.55
N GLY A 262 -23.78 2.37 1.67
CA GLY A 262 -24.48 3.33 2.52
C GLY A 262 -24.87 4.61 1.78
N GLY A 263 -23.96 5.12 0.94
CA GLY A 263 -24.20 6.28 0.07
C GLY A 263 -25.31 6.03 -0.94
N LEU A 264 -25.33 4.87 -1.58
CA LEU A 264 -26.38 4.49 -2.53
C LEU A 264 -27.76 4.40 -1.85
N VAL A 265 -27.84 3.72 -0.71
CA VAL A 265 -29.08 3.61 0.06
C VAL A 265 -29.59 4.99 0.48
N THR A 266 -28.71 5.84 0.99
CA THR A 266 -29.06 7.21 1.40
C THR A 266 -29.52 8.05 0.22
N LEU A 267 -28.90 7.91 -0.94
CA LEU A 267 -29.34 8.57 -2.18
C LEU A 267 -30.76 8.16 -2.57
N LEU A 268 -31.06 6.85 -2.54
CA LEU A 268 -32.41 6.34 -2.84
C LEU A 268 -33.45 6.89 -1.87
N VAL A 269 -33.17 6.88 -0.55
CA VAL A 269 -34.06 7.45 0.46
C VAL A 269 -34.27 8.94 0.22
N THR A 270 -33.23 9.67 -0.14
CA THR A 270 -33.32 11.11 -0.44
C THR A 270 -34.16 11.38 -1.68
N LEU A 271 -34.03 10.56 -2.74
CA LEU A 271 -34.87 10.68 -3.93
C LEU A 271 -36.37 10.42 -3.63
N ILE A 272 -36.67 9.40 -2.83
CA ILE A 272 -38.05 9.12 -2.40
C ILE A 272 -38.60 10.29 -1.58
N GLY A 273 -37.79 10.82 -0.64
CA GLY A 273 -38.15 11.99 0.16
C GLY A 273 -38.41 13.24 -0.69
N LEU A 274 -37.58 13.47 -1.72
CA LEU A 274 -37.72 14.56 -2.66
C LEU A 274 -39.02 14.44 -3.47
N ILE A 275 -39.34 13.25 -3.99
CA ILE A 275 -40.59 12.98 -4.70
C ILE A 275 -41.81 13.29 -3.79
N GLY A 276 -41.78 12.76 -2.55
CA GLY A 276 -42.84 13.02 -1.58
C GLY A 276 -42.99 14.51 -1.24
N TYR A 277 -41.91 15.23 -1.03
CA TYR A 277 -41.91 16.65 -0.81
C TYR A 277 -42.46 17.44 -1.99
N THR A 278 -42.02 17.10 -3.20
CA THR A 278 -42.46 17.78 -4.43
C THR A 278 -43.95 17.58 -4.68
N ASN A 279 -44.46 16.36 -4.52
CA ASN A 279 -45.91 16.07 -4.68
C ASN A 279 -46.74 16.87 -3.66
N ASP A 280 -46.32 16.96 -2.41
CA ASP A 280 -47.03 17.73 -1.38
C ASP A 280 -47.01 19.24 -1.73
N GLU A 281 -45.89 19.78 -2.14
CA GLU A 281 -45.72 21.20 -2.47
C GLU A 281 -46.51 21.57 -3.73
N VAL A 282 -46.51 20.73 -4.77
CA VAL A 282 -47.33 20.91 -5.99
C VAL A 282 -48.81 20.91 -5.63
N SER A 283 -49.28 19.98 -4.80
CA SER A 283 -50.69 19.90 -4.37
C SER A 283 -51.11 21.16 -3.59
N ARG A 284 -50.29 21.72 -2.80
CA ARG A 284 -50.54 22.95 -2.04
C ARG A 284 -50.56 24.19 -2.90
N ARG A 285 -49.68 24.29 -3.89
CA ARG A 285 -49.58 25.45 -4.79
C ARG A 285 -50.47 25.31 -6.02
N ARG A 286 -51.37 24.31 -6.06
CA ARG A 286 -52.19 24.00 -7.23
C ARG A 286 -52.96 25.21 -7.76
N LYS A 287 -53.53 26.03 -6.85
CA LYS A 287 -54.26 27.27 -7.23
C LYS A 287 -53.31 28.31 -7.82
N GLU A 288 -52.16 28.52 -7.22
CA GLU A 288 -51.15 29.49 -7.72
C GLU A 288 -50.62 29.06 -9.10
N ILE A 289 -50.34 27.76 -9.27
CA ILE A 289 -49.88 27.22 -10.54
C ILE A 289 -50.96 27.36 -11.62
N ALA A 290 -52.22 27.11 -11.29
CA ALA A 290 -53.33 27.31 -12.22
C ALA A 290 -53.46 28.76 -12.67
N VAL A 291 -53.44 29.72 -11.75
CA VAL A 291 -53.51 31.16 -12.08
C VAL A 291 -52.31 31.59 -12.95
N ARG A 292 -51.11 31.15 -12.64
CA ARG A 292 -49.94 31.45 -13.47
C ARG A 292 -50.06 30.87 -14.88
N ARG A 293 -50.58 29.62 -15.02
CA ARG A 293 -50.78 28.98 -16.31
C ARG A 293 -51.82 29.73 -17.17
N VAL A 294 -52.93 30.19 -16.57
CA VAL A 294 -53.93 30.99 -17.27
C VAL A 294 -53.33 32.33 -17.73
N ASN A 295 -52.38 32.90 -17.01
CA ASN A 295 -51.65 34.11 -17.38
C ASN A 295 -50.43 33.83 -18.30
N GLY A 296 -50.31 32.64 -18.92
CA GLY A 296 -49.32 32.34 -19.96
C GLY A 296 -47.98 31.83 -19.45
N ALA A 297 -47.86 31.45 -18.17
CA ALA A 297 -46.62 30.87 -17.67
C ALA A 297 -46.33 29.50 -18.29
N THR A 298 -45.09 29.29 -18.72
CA THR A 298 -44.62 28.03 -19.27
C THR A 298 -44.35 27.01 -18.17
N LEU A 299 -44.21 25.73 -18.54
CA LEU A 299 -43.78 24.67 -17.59
C LEU A 299 -42.45 24.98 -16.94
N TRP A 300 -41.53 25.62 -17.68
CA TRP A 300 -40.21 26.02 -17.18
C TRP A 300 -40.29 27.08 -16.08
N ASP A 301 -41.24 28.03 -16.19
CA ASP A 301 -41.42 29.08 -15.17
C ASP A 301 -41.89 28.46 -13.85
N ILE A 302 -42.77 27.44 -13.92
CA ILE A 302 -43.24 26.73 -12.75
C ILE A 302 -42.11 25.86 -12.15
N LEU A 303 -41.37 25.15 -13.00
CA LEU A 303 -40.24 24.30 -12.56
C LEU A 303 -39.16 25.11 -11.88
N ARG A 304 -38.82 26.29 -12.45
CA ARG A 304 -37.81 27.22 -11.90
C ARG A 304 -38.14 27.66 -10.47
N LEU A 305 -39.42 27.83 -10.16
CA LEU A 305 -39.88 28.17 -8.80
C LEU A 305 -39.53 27.06 -7.80
N PHE A 306 -39.78 25.79 -8.14
CA PHE A 306 -39.47 24.65 -7.30
C PHE A 306 -37.97 24.38 -7.21
N ILE A 307 -37.27 24.49 -8.34
CA ILE A 307 -35.80 24.34 -8.37
C ILE A 307 -35.13 25.37 -7.47
N LYS A 308 -35.62 26.61 -7.45
CA LYS A 308 -35.07 27.66 -6.59
C LYS A 308 -35.24 27.33 -5.10
N ASP A 309 -36.43 26.90 -4.69
CA ASP A 309 -36.72 26.54 -3.30
C ASP A 309 -35.90 25.33 -2.82
N ILE A 310 -35.75 24.30 -3.67
CA ILE A 310 -34.99 23.08 -3.37
C ILE A 310 -33.49 23.38 -3.48
N GLY A 311 -33.07 24.19 -4.43
CA GLY A 311 -31.69 24.55 -4.68
C GLY A 311 -31.00 25.21 -3.48
N TYR A 312 -31.70 26.10 -2.77
CA TYR A 312 -31.16 26.68 -1.54
C TYR A 312 -30.94 25.59 -0.47
N ILE A 313 -31.87 24.64 -0.31
CA ILE A 313 -31.73 23.55 0.67
C ILE A 313 -30.52 22.68 0.29
N CYS A 314 -30.36 22.37 -1.01
CA CYS A 314 -29.22 21.60 -1.50
C CYS A 314 -27.88 22.31 -1.23
N ILE A 315 -27.77 23.61 -1.51
CA ILE A 315 -26.53 24.37 -1.28
C ILE A 315 -26.14 24.35 0.21
N TYR A 316 -27.09 24.64 1.09
CA TYR A 316 -26.84 24.57 2.54
C TYR A 316 -26.47 23.16 2.98
N ALA A 317 -27.11 22.13 2.44
CA ALA A 317 -26.85 20.75 2.75
C ALA A 317 -25.45 20.30 2.30
N VAL A 318 -25.00 20.70 1.10
CA VAL A 318 -23.66 20.36 0.59
C VAL A 318 -22.59 21.06 1.44
N ILE A 319 -22.79 22.32 1.83
CA ILE A 319 -21.84 23.04 2.67
C ILE A 319 -21.74 22.37 4.07
N LEU A 320 -22.87 22.07 4.68
CA LEU A 320 -22.90 21.41 6.00
C LEU A 320 -22.39 19.97 5.94
N GLY A 321 -22.87 19.17 5.00
CA GLY A 321 -22.47 17.76 4.85
C GLY A 321 -20.99 17.62 4.46
N GLY A 322 -20.52 18.44 3.51
CA GLY A 322 -19.12 18.49 3.12
C GLY A 322 -18.20 19.00 4.24
N GLY A 323 -18.64 20.00 5.00
CA GLY A 323 -17.90 20.49 6.15
C GLY A 323 -17.76 19.45 7.26
N ILE A 324 -18.82 18.72 7.58
CA ILE A 324 -18.77 17.63 8.57
C ILE A 324 -17.84 16.52 8.06
N ALA A 325 -17.95 16.14 6.79
CA ALA A 325 -17.09 15.14 6.18
C ALA A 325 -15.60 15.55 6.27
N TYR A 326 -15.29 16.80 5.97
CA TYR A 326 -13.92 17.32 6.05
C TYR A 326 -13.36 17.22 7.48
N PHE A 327 -14.15 17.61 8.49
CA PHE A 327 -13.72 17.48 9.90
C PHE A 327 -13.50 16.03 10.36
N VAL A 328 -14.35 15.12 9.90
CA VAL A 328 -14.19 13.70 10.22
C VAL A 328 -12.92 13.15 9.56
N LEU A 329 -12.67 13.52 8.30
CA LEU A 329 -11.50 13.07 7.55
C LEU A 329 -10.17 13.61 8.10
N GLN A 330 -10.15 14.86 8.60
CA GLN A 330 -8.95 15.41 9.27
C GLN A 330 -8.52 14.66 10.52
N LYS A 331 -9.46 14.02 11.23
CA LYS A 331 -9.12 13.21 12.40
C LYS A 331 -8.68 11.79 12.05
N TRP A 332 -8.84 11.41 10.80
CA TRP A 332 -8.59 10.05 10.31
C TRP A 332 -7.26 9.94 9.53
N GLN A 333 -6.63 11.06 9.21
CA GLN A 333 -5.28 11.15 8.68
C GLN A 333 -4.25 11.17 9.83
#